data_bc65671b569775609fceb3b5927ee804
#
_entry.id   bc65671b569775609fceb3b5927ee804
#
_cell.length_a   1.000
_cell.length_b   1.000
_cell.length_c   1.000
_cell.angle_alpha   90.00
_cell.angle_beta   90.00
_cell.angle_gamma   90.00
#
_symmetry.space_group_name_H-M   'P 1'
#
loop_
_entity.id
_entity.type
_entity.pdbx_description
1 polymer ?
#
loop_
_entity_poly.entity_id
_entity_poly.type
_entity_poly.pdbx_seq_one_letter_code
_entity_poly.pdbx_strand_id
1 'polypeptide(L)'
;VREMVDIQTVSIVVASTGVFAAAVYYIFQLRHQTKARQTEIETRQANLLIQIYNYYYREDFLNTENEILFQWKWKDFDDFWQKYGPETNVKAFNKWDSVGTYFKGVGVLVKLKLIDLNLVDELMGTSIRLHWEKSGSIVKEFRARMWPHAYEWFEYLYNELKKREQKLQQSTA
;
A
#
# COMPACT_ATOMS: atom_id res chain seq x y z
N VAL A 1 75.06 9.60 -7.67
CA VAL A 1 74.28 10.38 -6.73
C VAL A 1 73.04 9.53 -6.40
N ARG A 2 72.98 8.86 -5.23
CA ARG A 2 71.77 8.20 -4.72
C ARG A 2 70.92 9.32 -4.08
N GLU A 3 69.79 9.62 -4.68
CA GLU A 3 68.78 10.44 -4.00
C GLU A 3 68.37 9.72 -2.75
N MET A 4 68.71 10.30 -1.59
CA MET A 4 68.13 9.93 -0.31
C MET A 4 66.70 10.38 -0.32
N VAL A 5 65.80 9.45 -0.58
CA VAL A 5 64.33 9.70 -0.42
C VAL A 5 64.15 10.07 1.03
N ASP A 6 63.67 11.29 1.27
CA ASP A 6 63.46 11.81 2.62
C ASP A 6 62.39 10.95 3.33
N ILE A 7 62.71 10.46 4.50
CA ILE A 7 61.83 9.63 5.34
C ILE A 7 60.46 10.31 5.54
N GLN A 8 60.45 11.64 5.59
CA GLN A 8 59.18 12.40 5.67
C GLN A 8 58.34 12.25 4.45
N THR A 9 58.92 12.26 3.25
CA THR A 9 58.18 12.08 1.99
C THR A 9 57.60 10.67 1.92
N VAL A 10 58.33 9.64 2.33
CA VAL A 10 57.86 8.26 2.37
C VAL A 10 56.69 8.11 3.35
N SER A 11 56.80 8.69 4.54
CA SER A 11 55.73 8.59 5.55
C SER A 11 54.44 9.31 5.10
N ILE A 12 54.53 10.46 4.39
CA ILE A 12 53.40 11.18 3.83
C ILE A 12 52.71 10.34 2.74
N VAL A 13 53.47 9.72 1.85
CA VAL A 13 52.93 8.86 0.77
C VAL A 13 52.23 7.65 1.37
N VAL A 14 52.81 6.98 2.34
CA VAL A 14 52.18 5.82 3.02
C VAL A 14 50.89 6.24 3.74
N ALA A 15 50.91 7.37 4.47
CA ALA A 15 49.73 7.87 5.17
C ALA A 15 48.62 8.26 4.19
N SER A 16 48.93 8.97 3.11
CA SER A 16 47.93 9.37 2.09
C SER A 16 47.36 8.15 1.36
N THR A 17 48.15 7.14 1.05
CA THR A 17 47.69 5.88 0.42
C THR A 17 46.78 5.14 1.36
N GLY A 18 47.06 5.08 2.67
CA GLY A 18 46.22 4.47 3.68
C GLY A 18 44.86 5.15 3.82
N VAL A 19 44.84 6.49 3.84
CA VAL A 19 43.60 7.28 3.88
C VAL A 19 42.78 7.04 2.63
N PHE A 20 43.39 7.02 1.44
CA PHE A 20 42.67 6.76 0.19
C PHE A 20 42.08 5.34 0.17
N ALA A 21 42.85 4.32 0.55
CA ALA A 21 42.35 2.95 0.64
C ALA A 21 41.17 2.81 1.62
N ALA A 22 41.27 3.46 2.78
CA ALA A 22 40.22 3.49 3.79
C ALA A 22 38.94 4.18 3.26
N ALA A 23 39.09 5.29 2.52
CA ALA A 23 37.96 5.99 1.91
C ALA A 23 37.24 5.13 0.85
N VAL A 24 38.00 4.46 -0.02
CA VAL A 24 37.46 3.54 -1.03
C VAL A 24 36.75 2.37 -0.34
N TYR A 25 37.37 1.74 0.65
CA TYR A 25 36.74 0.67 1.44
C TYR A 25 35.41 1.14 2.06
N TYR A 26 35.39 2.34 2.67
CA TYR A 26 34.20 2.89 3.30
C TYR A 26 33.09 3.15 2.30
N ILE A 27 33.39 3.64 1.09
CA ILE A 27 32.43 3.82 0.01
C ILE A 27 31.82 2.46 -0.40
N PHE A 28 32.63 1.42 -0.55
CA PHE A 28 32.13 0.07 -0.84
C PHE A 28 31.23 -0.45 0.25
N GLN A 29 31.61 -0.28 1.51
CA GLN A 29 30.82 -0.71 2.67
C GLN A 29 29.47 0.01 2.74
N LEU A 30 29.44 1.34 2.49
CA LEU A 30 28.19 2.10 2.41
C LEU A 30 27.28 1.60 1.29
N ARG A 31 27.82 1.32 0.11
CA ARG A 31 27.05 0.78 -1.02
C ARG A 31 26.46 -0.59 -0.69
N HIS A 32 27.23 -1.47 -0.06
CA HIS A 32 26.75 -2.78 0.38
C HIS A 32 25.63 -2.65 1.43
N GLN A 33 25.79 -1.78 2.42
CA GLN A 33 24.75 -1.53 3.44
C GLN A 33 23.47 -0.96 2.81
N THR A 34 23.59 -0.01 1.87
CA THR A 34 22.44 0.58 1.20
C THR A 34 21.68 -0.47 0.39
N LYS A 35 22.40 -1.33 -0.34
CA LYS A 35 21.79 -2.43 -1.11
C LYS A 35 21.09 -3.44 -0.19
N ALA A 36 21.72 -3.83 0.91
CA ALA A 36 21.13 -4.76 1.87
C ALA A 36 19.85 -4.19 2.50
N ARG A 37 19.84 -2.92 2.88
CA ARG A 37 18.65 -2.23 3.40
C ARG A 37 17.52 -2.17 2.35
N GLN A 38 17.85 -1.89 1.09
CA GLN A 38 16.87 -1.85 0.02
C GLN A 38 16.21 -3.22 -0.17
N THR A 39 17.00 -4.28 -0.23
CA THR A 39 16.48 -5.66 -0.34
C THR A 39 15.61 -6.04 0.87
N GLU A 40 15.97 -5.60 2.08
CA GLU A 40 15.17 -5.84 3.28
C GLU A 40 13.80 -5.14 3.18
N ILE A 41 13.78 -3.88 2.74
CA ILE A 41 12.53 -3.12 2.53
C ILE A 41 11.64 -3.82 1.50
N GLU A 42 12.20 -4.19 0.35
CA GLU A 42 11.48 -4.90 -0.72
C GLU A 42 10.90 -6.24 -0.22
N THR A 43 11.67 -7.00 0.56
CA THR A 43 11.23 -8.26 1.15
C THR A 43 10.08 -8.03 2.14
N ARG A 44 10.17 -7.00 2.98
CA ARG A 44 9.09 -6.64 3.91
C ARG A 44 7.82 -6.22 3.18
N GLN A 45 7.94 -5.42 2.12
CA GLN A 45 6.81 -4.99 1.30
C GLN A 45 6.14 -6.19 0.61
N ALA A 46 6.93 -7.11 0.04
CA ALA A 46 6.42 -8.33 -0.56
C ALA A 46 5.68 -9.21 0.44
N ASN A 47 6.26 -9.43 1.62
CA ASN A 47 5.62 -10.21 2.68
C ASN A 47 4.30 -9.57 3.17
N LEU A 48 4.26 -8.25 3.29
CA LEU A 48 3.06 -7.52 3.66
C LEU A 48 1.95 -7.71 2.61
N LEU A 49 2.31 -7.57 1.34
CA LEU A 49 1.38 -7.76 0.22
C LEU A 49 0.84 -9.20 0.19
N ILE A 50 1.69 -10.20 0.38
CA ILE A 50 1.28 -11.61 0.43
C ILE A 50 0.28 -11.85 1.57
N GLN A 51 0.51 -11.28 2.77
CA GLN A 51 -0.42 -11.42 3.90
C GLN A 51 -1.78 -10.80 3.59
N ILE A 52 -1.80 -9.60 3.00
CA ILE A 52 -3.01 -8.92 2.58
C ILE A 52 -3.75 -9.75 1.53
N TYR A 53 -3.03 -10.20 0.50
CA TYR A 53 -3.61 -10.99 -0.57
C TYR A 53 -4.16 -12.34 -0.08
N ASN A 54 -3.45 -13.02 0.81
CA ASN A 54 -3.93 -14.27 1.41
C ASN A 54 -5.22 -14.08 2.22
N TYR A 55 -5.35 -12.96 2.93
CA TYR A 55 -6.61 -12.64 3.63
C TYR A 55 -7.74 -12.36 2.65
N TYR A 56 -7.46 -11.56 1.61
CA TYR A 56 -8.40 -11.24 0.54
C TYR A 56 -8.93 -12.50 -0.16
N TYR A 57 -8.06 -13.47 -0.42
CA TYR A 57 -8.40 -14.68 -1.18
C TYR A 57 -9.02 -15.80 -0.33
N ARG A 58 -9.35 -15.52 0.93
CA ARG A 58 -10.08 -16.48 1.78
C ARG A 58 -11.51 -16.63 1.30
N GLU A 59 -11.99 -17.86 1.29
CA GLU A 59 -13.33 -18.19 0.82
C GLU A 59 -14.42 -17.41 1.56
N ASP A 60 -14.30 -17.27 2.88
CA ASP A 60 -15.26 -16.53 3.71
C ASP A 60 -15.31 -15.03 3.36
N PHE A 61 -14.16 -14.42 3.02
CA PHE A 61 -14.10 -13.03 2.60
C PHE A 61 -14.69 -12.86 1.20
N LEU A 62 -14.31 -13.70 0.23
CA LEU A 62 -14.82 -13.67 -1.14
C LEU A 62 -16.34 -13.90 -1.18
N ASN A 63 -16.85 -14.81 -0.37
CA ASN A 63 -18.30 -15.04 -0.26
C ASN A 63 -19.02 -13.82 0.29
N THR A 64 -18.45 -13.16 1.30
CA THR A 64 -18.98 -11.91 1.86
C THR A 64 -18.99 -10.79 0.82
N GLU A 65 -17.89 -10.64 0.09
CA GLU A 65 -17.73 -9.66 -0.97
C GLU A 65 -18.77 -9.85 -2.08
N ASN A 66 -18.89 -11.07 -2.59
CA ASN A 66 -19.84 -11.43 -3.63
C ASN A 66 -21.30 -11.27 -3.18
N GLU A 67 -21.63 -11.60 -1.93
CA GLU A 67 -22.95 -11.39 -1.36
C GLU A 67 -23.31 -9.90 -1.37
N ILE A 68 -22.42 -9.05 -0.90
CA ILE A 68 -22.62 -7.59 -0.90
C ILE A 68 -22.74 -7.07 -2.32
N LEU A 69 -21.85 -7.46 -3.23
CA LEU A 69 -21.81 -6.94 -4.59
C LEU A 69 -23.04 -7.34 -5.40
N PHE A 70 -23.46 -8.58 -5.33
CA PHE A 70 -24.40 -9.13 -6.30
C PHE A 70 -25.80 -9.42 -5.71
N GLN A 71 -25.91 -9.69 -4.41
CA GLN A 71 -27.17 -10.08 -3.80
C GLN A 71 -27.87 -8.93 -3.09
N TRP A 72 -27.10 -8.06 -2.41
CA TRP A 72 -27.70 -6.94 -1.68
C TRP A 72 -28.23 -5.87 -2.63
N LYS A 73 -29.40 -5.32 -2.24
CA LYS A 73 -30.06 -4.25 -3.01
C LYS A 73 -30.57 -3.19 -2.05
N TRP A 74 -30.28 -1.94 -2.35
CA TRP A 74 -30.81 -0.77 -1.66
C TRP A 74 -31.06 0.36 -2.66
N LYS A 75 -31.94 1.26 -2.29
CA LYS A 75 -32.30 2.45 -3.08
C LYS A 75 -31.44 3.65 -2.67
N ASP A 76 -31.34 3.87 -1.37
CA ASP A 76 -30.68 4.99 -0.73
C ASP A 76 -30.10 4.57 0.65
N PHE A 77 -29.57 5.53 1.39
CA PHE A 77 -28.98 5.29 2.72
C PHE A 77 -30.01 4.75 3.72
N ASP A 78 -31.22 5.30 3.74
CA ASP A 78 -32.21 4.91 4.73
C ASP A 78 -32.73 3.48 4.48
N ASP A 79 -32.92 3.09 3.23
CA ASP A 79 -33.24 1.71 2.83
C ASP A 79 -32.08 0.74 3.17
N PHE A 80 -30.83 1.18 2.92
CA PHE A 80 -29.65 0.41 3.33
C PHE A 80 -29.59 0.22 4.84
N TRP A 81 -29.77 1.30 5.60
CA TRP A 81 -29.70 1.28 7.05
C TRP A 81 -30.80 0.42 7.69
N GLN A 82 -32.01 0.49 7.13
CA GLN A 82 -33.12 -0.35 7.57
C GLN A 82 -32.86 -1.85 7.32
N LYS A 83 -32.22 -2.22 6.21
CA LYS A 83 -32.00 -3.63 5.84
C LYS A 83 -30.73 -4.21 6.46
N TYR A 84 -29.67 -3.42 6.49
CA TYR A 84 -28.29 -3.86 6.76
C TYR A 84 -27.63 -3.08 7.91
N GLY A 85 -28.30 -2.13 8.53
CA GLY A 85 -27.77 -1.35 9.65
C GLY A 85 -27.59 -2.17 10.92
N PRO A 86 -26.73 -1.71 11.86
CA PRO A 86 -26.35 -2.49 13.04
C PRO A 86 -27.51 -2.69 14.03
N GLU A 87 -28.49 -1.81 14.01
CA GLU A 87 -29.67 -1.91 14.91
C GLU A 87 -30.67 -2.96 14.45
N THR A 88 -30.72 -3.22 13.14
CA THR A 88 -31.67 -4.16 12.52
C THR A 88 -31.03 -5.47 12.14
N ASN A 89 -29.78 -5.45 11.65
CA ASN A 89 -29.06 -6.62 11.16
C ASN A 89 -27.56 -6.50 11.39
N VAL A 90 -27.14 -6.69 12.65
CA VAL A 90 -25.71 -6.59 13.03
C VAL A 90 -24.80 -7.53 12.22
N LYS A 91 -25.30 -8.72 11.82
CA LYS A 91 -24.50 -9.67 11.02
C LYS A 91 -24.23 -9.13 9.61
N ALA A 92 -25.23 -8.55 8.98
CA ALA A 92 -25.06 -7.92 7.68
C ALA A 92 -24.16 -6.69 7.81
N PHE A 93 -24.40 -5.83 8.80
CA PHE A 93 -23.54 -4.66 9.02
C PHE A 93 -22.08 -5.04 9.19
N ASN A 94 -21.77 -6.08 10.00
CA ASN A 94 -20.42 -6.57 10.20
C ASN A 94 -19.77 -7.08 8.90
N LYS A 95 -20.53 -7.70 8.00
CA LYS A 95 -20.05 -8.10 6.67
C LYS A 95 -19.64 -6.87 5.85
N TRP A 96 -20.52 -5.87 5.77
CA TRP A 96 -20.27 -4.63 5.04
C TRP A 96 -19.07 -3.87 5.62
N ASP A 97 -19.04 -3.71 6.95
CA ASP A 97 -17.97 -3.02 7.67
C ASP A 97 -16.64 -3.76 7.51
N SER A 98 -16.61 -5.09 7.52
CA SER A 98 -15.39 -5.87 7.36
C SER A 98 -14.74 -5.64 6.00
N VAL A 99 -15.51 -5.59 4.92
CA VAL A 99 -15.00 -5.31 3.57
C VAL A 99 -14.51 -3.87 3.46
N GLY A 100 -15.28 -2.90 3.94
CA GLY A 100 -14.90 -1.49 3.95
C GLY A 100 -13.64 -1.22 4.78
N THR A 101 -13.54 -1.84 5.95
CA THR A 101 -12.37 -1.73 6.84
C THR A 101 -11.15 -2.42 6.26
N TYR A 102 -11.31 -3.55 5.58
CA TYR A 102 -10.23 -4.20 4.87
C TYR A 102 -9.62 -3.29 3.78
N PHE A 103 -10.43 -2.77 2.87
CA PHE A 103 -9.94 -1.86 1.81
C PHE A 103 -9.43 -0.52 2.37
N LYS A 104 -10.00 -0.03 3.46
CA LYS A 104 -9.44 1.10 4.22
C LYS A 104 -8.02 0.78 4.69
N GLY A 105 -7.77 -0.40 5.24
CA GLY A 105 -6.44 -0.85 5.66
C GLY A 105 -5.45 -0.90 4.50
N VAL A 106 -5.84 -1.49 3.37
CA VAL A 106 -5.02 -1.49 2.14
C VAL A 106 -4.70 -0.05 1.69
N GLY A 107 -5.68 0.85 1.73
CA GLY A 107 -5.49 2.27 1.39
C GLY A 107 -4.48 2.98 2.28
N VAL A 108 -4.48 2.70 3.58
CA VAL A 108 -3.46 3.21 4.51
C VAL A 108 -2.07 2.74 4.11
N LEU A 109 -1.91 1.45 3.80
CA LEU A 109 -0.61 0.87 3.44
C LEU A 109 -0.06 1.44 2.13
N VAL A 110 -0.94 1.66 1.14
CA VAL A 110 -0.59 2.37 -0.10
C VAL A 110 -0.18 3.81 0.18
N LYS A 111 -0.95 4.54 1.00
CA LYS A 111 -0.65 5.93 1.38
C LYS A 111 0.71 6.08 2.05
N LEU A 112 1.04 5.14 2.92
CA LEU A 112 2.33 5.09 3.61
C LEU A 112 3.46 4.52 2.74
N LYS A 113 3.20 4.16 1.47
CA LYS A 113 4.15 3.53 0.55
C LYS A 113 4.75 2.21 1.09
N LEU A 114 4.01 1.52 1.94
CA LEU A 114 4.40 0.20 2.46
C LEU A 114 4.07 -0.91 1.47
N ILE A 115 3.14 -0.68 0.56
CA ILE A 115 2.82 -1.57 -0.58
C ILE A 115 2.70 -0.74 -1.86
N ASP A 116 3.01 -1.36 -2.99
CA ASP A 116 2.93 -0.73 -4.30
C ASP A 116 1.49 -0.72 -4.84
N LEU A 117 1.02 0.47 -5.29
CA LEU A 117 -0.32 0.62 -5.84
C LEU A 117 -0.55 -0.21 -7.10
N ASN A 118 0.49 -0.41 -7.93
CA ASN A 118 0.34 -1.19 -9.16
C ASN A 118 0.07 -2.66 -8.83
N LEU A 119 0.76 -3.20 -7.83
CA LEU A 119 0.53 -4.57 -7.37
C LEU A 119 -0.87 -4.73 -6.75
N VAL A 120 -1.33 -3.75 -5.99
CA VAL A 120 -2.70 -3.75 -5.46
C VAL A 120 -3.72 -3.72 -6.59
N ASP A 121 -3.51 -2.91 -7.62
CA ASP A 121 -4.38 -2.83 -8.79
C ASP A 121 -4.49 -4.18 -9.52
N GLU A 122 -3.35 -4.79 -9.81
CA GLU A 122 -3.29 -6.09 -10.50
C GLU A 122 -3.99 -7.23 -9.71
N LEU A 123 -3.88 -7.22 -8.38
CA LEU A 123 -4.38 -8.30 -7.54
C LEU A 123 -5.85 -8.13 -7.11
N MET A 124 -6.29 -6.90 -6.84
CA MET A 124 -7.62 -6.64 -6.26
C MET A 124 -8.28 -5.34 -6.74
N GLY A 125 -7.71 -4.69 -7.76
CA GLY A 125 -8.19 -3.40 -8.23
C GLY A 125 -9.65 -3.40 -8.72
N THR A 126 -10.07 -4.47 -9.41
CA THR A 126 -11.45 -4.63 -9.87
C THR A 126 -12.43 -4.66 -8.70
N SER A 127 -12.16 -5.46 -7.68
CA SER A 127 -12.99 -5.53 -6.48
C SER A 127 -13.08 -4.20 -5.74
N ILE A 128 -11.96 -3.52 -5.56
CA ILE A 128 -11.91 -2.19 -4.91
C ILE A 128 -12.83 -1.21 -5.65
N ARG A 129 -12.76 -1.17 -6.99
CA ARG A 129 -13.61 -0.30 -7.81
C ARG A 129 -15.09 -0.65 -7.68
N LEU A 130 -15.44 -1.91 -7.87
CA LEU A 130 -16.83 -2.38 -7.79
C LEU A 130 -17.45 -2.10 -6.44
N HIS A 131 -16.74 -2.37 -5.35
CA HIS A 131 -17.23 -2.10 -4.00
C HIS A 131 -17.42 -0.61 -3.72
N TRP A 132 -16.47 0.24 -4.16
CA TRP A 132 -16.63 1.67 -3.97
C TRP A 132 -17.75 2.24 -4.82
N GLU A 133 -17.87 1.85 -6.06
CA GLU A 133 -18.94 2.29 -6.96
C GLU A 133 -20.32 1.90 -6.44
N LYS A 134 -20.42 0.74 -5.81
CA LYS A 134 -21.67 0.29 -5.17
C LYS A 134 -21.96 1.00 -3.85
N SER A 135 -20.95 1.13 -2.97
CA SER A 135 -21.13 1.55 -1.58
C SER A 135 -20.78 3.01 -1.32
N GLY A 136 -20.12 3.69 -2.24
CA GLY A 136 -19.56 5.03 -2.01
C GLY A 136 -20.60 6.09 -1.66
N SER A 137 -21.83 6.02 -2.23
CA SER A 137 -22.92 6.91 -1.84
C SER A 137 -23.36 6.68 -0.39
N ILE A 138 -23.44 5.41 0.03
CA ILE A 138 -23.76 5.02 1.40
C ILE A 138 -22.69 5.51 2.37
N VAL A 139 -21.40 5.34 2.00
CA VAL A 139 -20.29 5.84 2.81
C VAL A 139 -20.33 7.37 2.99
N LYS A 140 -20.66 8.11 1.93
CA LYS A 140 -20.76 9.57 2.01
C LYS A 140 -21.88 10.04 2.94
N GLU A 141 -23.04 9.42 2.85
CA GLU A 141 -24.16 9.69 3.78
C GLU A 141 -23.82 9.28 5.22
N PHE A 142 -23.14 8.15 5.39
CA PHE A 142 -22.68 7.68 6.69
C PHE A 142 -21.70 8.68 7.35
N ARG A 143 -20.80 9.27 6.58
CA ARG A 143 -19.92 10.35 7.04
C ARG A 143 -20.68 11.60 7.44
N ALA A 144 -21.63 12.00 6.63
CA ALA A 144 -22.41 13.21 6.87
C ALA A 144 -23.28 13.10 8.13
N ARG A 145 -23.79 11.91 8.44
CA ARG A 145 -24.73 11.70 9.52
C ARG A 145 -24.12 11.20 10.83
N MET A 146 -22.99 10.47 10.76
CA MET A 146 -22.48 9.74 11.94
C MET A 146 -20.97 9.90 12.17
N TRP A 147 -20.13 9.44 11.23
CA TRP A 147 -18.67 9.40 11.41
C TRP A 147 -17.91 10.06 10.25
N PRO A 148 -17.49 11.31 10.40
CA PRO A 148 -16.90 12.12 9.30
C PRO A 148 -15.70 11.50 8.59
N HIS A 149 -14.95 10.63 9.25
CA HIS A 149 -13.73 9.99 8.71
C HIS A 149 -13.91 8.50 8.35
N ALA A 150 -15.15 8.01 8.32
CA ALA A 150 -15.40 6.61 7.98
C ALA A 150 -14.91 6.29 6.57
N TYR A 151 -14.09 5.25 6.43
CA TYR A 151 -13.59 4.70 5.15
C TYR A 151 -12.87 5.72 4.24
N GLU A 152 -12.29 6.80 4.78
CA GLU A 152 -11.57 7.81 3.99
C GLU A 152 -10.41 7.24 3.18
N TRP A 153 -9.70 6.26 3.74
CA TRP A 153 -8.58 5.59 3.05
C TRP A 153 -9.05 4.56 2.01
N PHE A 154 -10.27 4.05 2.12
CA PHE A 154 -10.87 3.28 1.04
C PHE A 154 -11.22 4.19 -0.15
N GLU A 155 -11.81 5.36 0.09
CA GLU A 155 -12.04 6.35 -0.95
C GLU A 155 -10.74 6.83 -1.59
N TYR A 156 -9.72 7.11 -0.78
CA TYR A 156 -8.38 7.44 -1.27
C TYR A 156 -7.85 6.35 -2.22
N LEU A 157 -7.92 5.09 -1.80
CA LEU A 157 -7.45 3.95 -2.60
C LEU A 157 -8.18 3.87 -3.95
N TYR A 158 -9.52 3.96 -3.94
CA TYR A 158 -10.32 3.99 -5.15
C TYR A 158 -9.91 5.14 -6.09
N ASN A 159 -9.74 6.34 -5.55
CA ASN A 159 -9.36 7.50 -6.35
C ASN A 159 -7.98 7.36 -6.98
N GLU A 160 -7.01 6.79 -6.28
CA GLU A 160 -5.67 6.54 -6.83
C GLU A 160 -5.71 5.49 -7.95
N LEU A 161 -6.48 4.42 -7.79
CA LEU A 161 -6.70 3.41 -8.84
C LEU A 161 -7.37 4.01 -10.08
N LYS A 162 -8.36 4.86 -9.90
CA LYS A 162 -9.04 5.53 -11.00
C LYS A 162 -8.13 6.51 -11.75
N LYS A 163 -7.30 7.26 -11.04
CA LYS A 163 -6.28 8.12 -11.68
C LYS A 163 -5.27 7.31 -12.49
N ARG A 164 -4.86 6.14 -11.99
CA ARG A 164 -3.96 5.24 -12.71
C ARG A 164 -4.60 4.73 -14.02
N GLU A 165 -5.84 4.27 -13.95
CA GLU A 165 -6.59 3.79 -15.11
C GLU A 165 -6.70 4.87 -16.20
N GLN A 166 -7.03 6.11 -15.83
CA GLN A 166 -7.10 7.23 -16.77
C GLN A 166 -5.75 7.51 -17.45
N LYS A 167 -4.64 7.43 -16.71
CA LYS A 167 -3.30 7.62 -17.29
C LYS A 167 -2.93 6.51 -18.27
N LEU A 168 -3.30 5.26 -17.98
CA LEU A 168 -3.05 4.13 -18.88
C LEU A 168 -3.84 4.28 -20.19
N GLN A 169 -5.11 4.69 -20.11
CA GLN A 169 -5.94 4.94 -21.29
C GLN A 169 -5.38 6.05 -22.17
N GLN A 170 -4.86 7.14 -21.57
CA GLN A 170 -4.23 8.25 -22.31
C GLN A 170 -2.89 7.87 -22.95
N SER A 171 -2.19 6.88 -22.43
CA SER A 171 -0.90 6.42 -22.99
C SER A 171 -1.07 5.41 -24.11
N THR A 172 -2.28 4.88 -24.31
CA THR A 172 -2.60 3.86 -25.32
C THR A 172 -3.41 4.43 -26.51
N ALA A 173 -3.83 5.69 -26.40
CA ALA A 173 -4.56 6.43 -27.46
C ALA A 173 -3.62 7.34 -28.24
#